data_78a3a85bf918db9199e3715fae4d1516
#
_entry.id   78a3a85bf918db9199e3715fae4d1516
#
_cell.length_a   1.000
_cell.length_b   1.000
_cell.length_c   1.000
_cell.angle_alpha   90.00
_cell.angle_beta   90.00
_cell.angle_gamma   90.00
#
_symmetry.space_group_name_H-M   'P 1'
#
loop_
_entity.id
_entity.type
_entity.pdbx_description
1 polymer ?
#
loop_
_entity_poly.entity_id
_entity_poly.type
_entity_poly.pdbx_seq_one_letter_code
_entity_poly.pdbx_strand_id
1 'polypeptide(L)'
;MTYSNQTITFEQLPTIDKFREEVINKLRDCELKLYSAEIQNKFEQQTDTAKKRKFIDERIDLSVLRVKLESATLEKIAARLKCLEEDLNDGLEALAKSIDNVQNTVDILTTIKNVTGLVARILVII
;
A
#
# COMPACT_ATOMS: atom_id res chain seq x y z
N MET A 1 -16.31 -13.97 -1.29
CA MET A 1 -16.61 -12.87 -2.21
C MET A 1 -15.71 -12.96 -3.43
N THR A 2 -16.27 -12.90 -4.59
CA THR A 2 -15.52 -12.95 -5.84
C THR A 2 -15.51 -11.56 -6.47
N TYR A 3 -14.33 -11.01 -6.69
CA TYR A 3 -14.18 -9.71 -7.32
C TYR A 3 -14.44 -9.77 -8.84
N SER A 4 -14.39 -10.98 -9.39
CA SER A 4 -14.60 -11.22 -10.81
C SER A 4 -16.02 -10.98 -11.28
N ASN A 5 -16.99 -10.86 -10.33
CA ASN A 5 -18.38 -10.63 -10.68
C ASN A 5 -18.70 -9.16 -11.01
N GLN A 6 -17.75 -8.26 -10.75
CA GLN A 6 -17.96 -6.86 -11.08
C GLN A 6 -17.68 -6.63 -12.56
N THR A 7 -18.69 -6.12 -13.24
CA THR A 7 -18.55 -5.73 -14.64
C THR A 7 -18.06 -4.29 -14.72
N ILE A 8 -16.93 -4.10 -15.36
CA ILE A 8 -16.37 -2.76 -15.59
C ILE A 8 -16.63 -2.38 -17.06
N THR A 9 -17.28 -1.27 -17.27
CA THR A 9 -17.50 -0.74 -18.61
C THR A 9 -16.27 0.06 -19.07
N PHE A 10 -16.10 0.14 -20.37
CA PHE A 10 -15.01 0.92 -20.96
C PHE A 10 -15.03 2.37 -20.49
N GLU A 11 -16.22 2.93 -20.28
CA GLU A 11 -16.41 4.31 -19.84
C GLU A 11 -15.93 4.57 -18.41
N GLN A 12 -15.86 3.53 -17.58
CA GLN A 12 -15.39 3.64 -16.19
C GLN A 12 -13.87 3.64 -16.09
N LEU A 13 -13.17 3.16 -17.12
CA LEU A 13 -11.72 3.01 -17.06
C LEU A 13 -10.95 4.30 -16.76
N PRO A 14 -11.29 5.46 -17.36
CA PRO A 14 -10.57 6.69 -17.03
C PRO A 14 -10.66 7.08 -15.56
N THR A 15 -11.84 6.91 -14.94
CA THR A 15 -12.04 7.21 -13.52
C THR A 15 -11.26 6.26 -12.63
N ILE A 16 -11.25 4.98 -13.00
CA ILE A 16 -10.51 3.95 -12.26
C ILE A 16 -9.00 4.18 -12.39
N ASP A 17 -8.54 4.59 -13.57
CA ASP A 17 -7.13 4.90 -13.79
C ASP A 17 -6.70 6.11 -12.96
N LYS A 18 -7.54 7.12 -12.88
CA LYS A 18 -7.29 8.29 -12.03
C LYS A 18 -7.17 7.89 -10.56
N PHE A 19 -8.05 7.01 -10.11
CA PHE A 19 -7.97 6.47 -8.76
C PHE A 19 -6.65 5.72 -8.56
N ARG A 20 -6.22 4.90 -9.52
CA ARG A 20 -4.93 4.21 -9.45
C ARG A 20 -3.78 5.20 -9.29
N GLU A 21 -3.79 6.30 -10.06
CA GLU A 21 -2.75 7.33 -9.94
C GLU A 21 -2.74 7.97 -8.55
N GLU A 22 -3.90 8.23 -7.98
CA GLU A 22 -4.00 8.79 -6.63
C GLU A 22 -3.42 7.82 -5.59
N VAL A 23 -3.71 6.54 -5.72
CA VAL A 23 -3.17 5.50 -4.84
C VAL A 23 -1.64 5.44 -4.96
N ILE A 24 -1.13 5.43 -6.19
CA ILE A 24 0.30 5.39 -6.44
C ILE A 24 1.01 6.59 -5.81
N ASN A 25 0.44 7.79 -5.95
CA ASN A 25 1.01 8.99 -5.36
C ASN A 25 1.02 8.92 -3.84
N LYS A 26 -0.05 8.42 -3.22
CA LYS A 26 -0.10 8.24 -1.77
C LYS A 26 0.91 7.20 -1.29
N LEU A 27 1.08 6.12 -2.05
CA LEU A 27 2.09 5.11 -1.73
C LEU A 27 3.50 5.70 -1.79
N ARG A 28 3.80 6.48 -2.82
CA ARG A 28 5.10 7.15 -2.93
C ARG A 28 5.36 8.10 -1.77
N ASP A 29 4.36 8.87 -1.36
CA ASP A 29 4.49 9.78 -0.22
C ASP A 29 4.79 8.99 1.06
N CYS A 30 4.11 7.88 1.28
CA CYS A 30 4.36 7.01 2.42
C CYS A 30 5.77 6.41 2.37
N GLU A 31 6.20 5.96 1.19
CA GLU A 31 7.56 5.42 1.02
C GLU A 31 8.62 6.45 1.39
N LEU A 32 8.48 7.69 0.92
CA LEU A 32 9.41 8.76 1.25
C LEU A 32 9.45 9.02 2.75
N LYS A 33 8.31 9.07 3.39
CA LYS A 33 8.22 9.28 4.84
C LYS A 33 8.83 8.13 5.63
N LEU A 34 8.70 6.90 5.14
CA LEU A 34 9.27 5.72 5.79
C LEU A 34 10.80 5.75 5.80
N TYR A 35 11.43 6.54 4.93
CA TYR A 35 12.87 6.72 4.92
C TYR A 35 13.31 8.05 5.56
N SER A 36 12.40 8.75 6.22
CA SER A 36 12.73 10.02 6.88
C SER A 36 13.66 9.80 8.09
N ALA A 37 14.34 10.87 8.49
CA ALA A 37 15.23 10.83 9.64
C ALA A 37 14.49 10.42 10.93
N GLU A 38 13.27 10.89 11.11
CA GLU A 38 12.44 10.55 12.27
C GLU A 38 12.16 9.06 12.35
N ILE A 39 11.75 8.46 11.23
CA ILE A 39 11.49 7.02 11.17
C ILE A 39 12.78 6.23 11.35
N GLN A 40 13.88 6.70 10.75
CA GLN A 40 15.17 6.05 10.90
C GLN A 40 15.63 6.04 12.35
N ASN A 41 15.42 7.13 13.09
CA ASN A 41 15.72 7.19 14.52
C ASN A 41 14.91 6.16 15.30
N LYS A 42 13.63 6.04 15.01
CA LYS A 42 12.77 5.04 15.67
C LYS A 42 13.21 3.62 15.33
N PHE A 43 13.59 3.39 14.07
CA PHE A 43 14.11 2.10 13.64
C PHE A 43 15.39 1.73 14.41
N GLU A 44 16.31 2.67 14.56
CA GLU A 44 17.57 2.43 15.29
C GLU A 44 17.35 2.16 16.77
N GLN A 45 16.29 2.70 17.35
CA GLN A 45 15.93 2.46 18.75
C GLN A 45 15.34 1.07 18.98
N GLN A 46 14.88 0.41 17.94
CA GLN A 46 14.35 -0.94 18.04
C GLN A 46 15.48 -1.92 18.29
N THR A 47 15.40 -2.65 19.42
CA THR A 47 16.45 -3.61 19.82
C THR A 47 16.20 -5.02 19.31
N ASP A 48 14.97 -5.33 18.92
CA ASP A 48 14.62 -6.67 18.43
C ASP A 48 15.01 -6.79 16.96
N THR A 49 16.02 -7.61 16.69
CA THR A 49 16.55 -7.81 15.34
C THR A 49 15.53 -8.38 14.38
N ALA A 50 14.66 -9.28 14.85
CA ALA A 50 13.61 -9.87 14.01
C ALA A 50 12.59 -8.83 13.58
N LYS A 51 12.22 -7.92 14.48
CA LYS A 51 11.30 -6.83 14.16
C LYS A 51 11.91 -5.82 13.20
N LYS A 52 13.21 -5.52 13.36
CA LYS A 52 13.95 -4.67 12.43
C LYS A 52 13.94 -5.26 11.02
N ARG A 53 14.22 -6.54 10.91
CA ARG A 53 14.22 -7.25 9.62
C ARG A 53 12.84 -7.21 8.98
N LYS A 54 11.80 -7.45 9.77
CA LYS A 54 10.43 -7.44 9.29
C LYS A 54 10.02 -6.07 8.77
N PHE A 55 10.43 -5.02 9.46
CA PHE A 55 10.17 -3.65 9.03
C PHE A 55 10.83 -3.35 7.69
N ILE A 56 12.10 -3.74 7.53
CA ILE A 56 12.82 -3.58 6.26
C ILE A 56 12.12 -4.33 5.14
N ASP A 57 11.74 -5.58 5.38
CA ASP A 57 11.10 -6.42 4.37
C ASP A 57 9.75 -5.83 3.92
N GLU A 58 8.92 -5.39 4.86
CA GLU A 58 7.62 -4.82 4.54
C GLU A 58 7.76 -3.47 3.82
N ARG A 59 8.75 -2.67 4.18
CA ARG A 59 9.02 -1.41 3.51
C ARG A 59 9.45 -1.64 2.05
N ILE A 60 10.26 -2.66 1.81
CA ILE A 60 10.67 -3.07 0.47
C ILE A 60 9.46 -3.60 -0.31
N ASP A 61 8.65 -4.45 0.30
CA ASP A 61 7.46 -5.00 -0.33
C ASP A 61 6.49 -3.91 -0.78
N LEU A 62 6.33 -2.88 0.03
CA LEU A 62 5.48 -1.74 -0.34
C LEU A 62 5.94 -1.11 -1.65
N SER A 63 7.25 -0.88 -1.78
CA SER A 63 7.83 -0.30 -3.01
C SER A 63 7.68 -1.22 -4.20
N VAL A 64 7.93 -2.51 -4.02
CA VAL A 64 7.80 -3.50 -5.10
C VAL A 64 6.36 -3.57 -5.59
N LEU A 65 5.40 -3.61 -4.67
CA LEU A 65 3.98 -3.69 -5.03
C LEU A 65 3.49 -2.41 -5.71
N ARG A 66 3.99 -1.25 -5.28
CA ARG A 66 3.68 0.01 -5.97
C ARG A 66 4.13 -0.04 -7.43
N VAL A 67 5.36 -0.48 -7.69
CA VAL A 67 5.88 -0.60 -9.05
C VAL A 67 5.03 -1.56 -9.88
N LYS A 68 4.62 -2.69 -9.29
CA LYS A 68 3.76 -3.65 -9.97
C LYS A 68 2.38 -3.06 -10.27
N LEU A 69 1.85 -2.25 -9.37
CA LEU A 69 0.57 -1.57 -9.59
C LEU A 69 0.66 -0.56 -10.73
N GLU A 70 1.77 0.18 -10.81
CA GLU A 70 2.02 1.11 -11.92
C GLU A 70 2.09 0.40 -13.27
N SER A 71 2.67 -0.79 -13.28
CA SER A 71 2.95 -1.55 -14.51
C SER A 71 1.79 -2.45 -14.94
N ALA A 72 0.81 -2.67 -14.08
CA ALA A 72 -0.28 -3.59 -14.36
C ALA A 72 -1.19 -3.06 -15.47
N THR A 73 -1.68 -3.98 -16.29
CA THR A 73 -2.68 -3.64 -17.30
C THR A 73 -3.99 -3.28 -16.61
N LEU A 74 -4.46 -2.06 -16.85
CA LEU A 74 -5.63 -1.52 -16.14
C LEU A 74 -6.85 -2.43 -16.27
N GLU A 75 -7.13 -2.93 -17.46
CA GLU A 75 -8.30 -3.78 -17.71
C GLU A 75 -8.29 -5.05 -16.88
N LYS A 76 -7.11 -5.54 -16.53
CA LYS A 76 -6.97 -6.76 -15.72
C LYS A 76 -7.21 -6.55 -14.25
N ILE A 77 -6.98 -5.33 -13.75
CA ILE A 77 -7.07 -5.04 -12.32
C ILE A 77 -8.26 -4.14 -11.96
N ALA A 78 -8.93 -3.56 -12.96
CA ALA A 78 -9.94 -2.51 -12.74
C ALA A 78 -11.07 -2.94 -11.81
N ALA A 79 -11.61 -4.12 -11.98
CA ALA A 79 -12.72 -4.61 -11.16
C ALA A 79 -12.31 -4.75 -9.69
N ARG A 80 -11.13 -5.30 -9.44
CA ARG A 80 -10.62 -5.47 -8.08
C ARG A 80 -10.25 -4.12 -7.46
N LEU A 81 -9.66 -3.24 -8.26
CA LEU A 81 -9.29 -1.89 -7.79
C LEU A 81 -10.54 -1.13 -7.34
N LYS A 82 -11.60 -1.19 -8.13
CA LYS A 82 -12.87 -0.56 -7.79
C LYS A 82 -13.50 -1.21 -6.56
N CYS A 83 -13.49 -2.54 -6.50
CA CYS A 83 -14.08 -3.28 -5.38
C CYS A 83 -13.39 -2.96 -4.06
N LEU A 84 -12.08 -2.77 -4.08
CA LEU A 84 -11.27 -2.52 -2.87
C LEU A 84 -10.99 -1.04 -2.64
N GLU A 85 -11.63 -0.16 -3.38
CA GLU A 85 -11.38 1.29 -3.32
C GLU A 85 -11.49 1.85 -1.90
N GLU A 86 -12.59 1.56 -1.21
CA GLU A 86 -12.84 2.06 0.13
C GLU A 86 -11.82 1.51 1.13
N ASP A 87 -11.58 0.20 1.09
CA ASP A 87 -10.62 -0.44 1.98
C ASP A 87 -9.21 0.11 1.75
N LEU A 88 -8.86 0.36 0.50
CA LEU A 88 -7.55 0.88 0.14
C LEU A 88 -7.37 2.32 0.61
N ASN A 89 -8.40 3.16 0.45
CA ASN A 89 -8.37 4.53 0.95
C ASN A 89 -8.22 4.56 2.47
N ASP A 90 -8.97 3.72 3.18
CA ASP A 90 -8.90 3.62 4.63
C ASP A 90 -7.52 3.13 5.09
N GLY A 91 -6.99 2.12 4.39
CA GLY A 91 -5.67 1.57 4.69
C GLY A 91 -4.55 2.60 4.50
N LEU A 92 -4.61 3.35 3.41
CA LEU A 92 -3.62 4.40 3.13
C LEU A 92 -3.68 5.54 4.14
N GLU A 93 -4.89 5.93 4.54
CA GLU A 93 -5.05 6.94 5.58
C GLU A 93 -4.49 6.47 6.92
N ALA A 94 -4.77 5.22 7.29
CA ALA A 94 -4.24 4.64 8.52
C ALA A 94 -2.71 4.56 8.49
N LEU A 95 -2.14 4.20 7.34
CA LEU A 95 -0.68 4.15 7.18
C LEU A 95 -0.07 5.54 7.34
N ALA A 96 -0.62 6.55 6.68
CA ALA A 96 -0.13 7.92 6.77
C ALA A 96 -0.17 8.42 8.22
N LYS A 97 -1.25 8.16 8.93
CA LYS A 97 -1.38 8.54 10.34
C LYS A 97 -0.38 7.81 11.23
N SER A 98 -0.14 6.52 10.98
CA SER A 98 0.83 5.74 11.73
C SER A 98 2.25 6.29 11.57
N ILE A 99 2.58 6.73 10.37
CA ILE A 99 3.89 7.32 10.09
C ILE A 99 4.04 8.68 10.79
N ASP A 100 3.01 9.51 10.70
CA ASP A 100 3.05 10.86 11.27
C ASP A 100 3.08 10.85 12.81
N ASN A 101 2.48 9.85 13.42
CA ASN A 101 2.36 9.75 14.88
C ASN A 101 3.17 8.57 15.43
N VAL A 102 4.31 8.27 14.81
CA VAL A 102 5.08 7.08 15.15
C VAL A 102 5.60 7.13 16.59
N GLN A 103 5.30 6.07 17.36
CA GLN A 103 5.88 5.82 18.67
C GLN A 103 7.01 4.80 18.54
N ASN A 104 6.81 3.81 17.67
CA ASN A 104 7.82 2.81 17.35
C ASN A 104 7.48 2.18 15.99
N THR A 105 8.43 1.46 15.39
CA THR A 105 8.26 0.87 14.06
C THR A 105 7.26 -0.28 14.02
N VAL A 106 6.92 -0.88 15.17
CA VAL A 106 5.95 -1.98 15.23
C VAL A 106 4.56 -1.50 14.86
N ASP A 107 4.18 -0.30 15.31
CA ASP A 107 2.87 0.26 15.00
C ASP A 107 2.71 0.50 13.50
N ILE A 108 3.78 0.97 12.86
CA ILE A 108 3.79 1.20 11.41
C ILE A 108 3.70 -0.13 10.66
N LEU A 109 4.37 -1.16 11.16
CA LEU A 109 4.43 -2.47 10.52
C LEU A 109 3.04 -3.03 10.22
N THR A 110 2.13 -2.94 11.18
CA THR A 110 0.78 -3.45 11.01
C THR A 110 0.04 -2.74 9.88
N THR A 111 0.16 -1.41 9.79
CA THR A 111 -0.50 -0.64 8.75
C THR A 111 0.13 -0.85 7.38
N ILE A 112 1.45 -1.02 7.31
CA ILE A 112 2.12 -1.38 6.06
C ILE A 112 1.58 -2.72 5.55
N LYS A 113 1.52 -3.74 6.41
CA LYS A 113 1.05 -5.07 6.04
C LYS A 113 -0.38 -5.05 5.53
N ASN A 114 -1.23 -4.23 6.13
CA ASN A 114 -2.61 -4.09 5.67
C ASN A 114 -2.65 -3.54 4.23
N VAL A 115 -1.88 -2.50 3.95
CA VAL A 115 -1.86 -1.89 2.61
C VAL A 115 -1.23 -2.83 1.58
N THR A 116 -0.11 -3.47 1.91
CA THR A 116 0.53 -4.42 0.99
C THR A 116 -0.39 -5.59 0.68
N GLY A 117 -1.14 -6.07 1.66
CA GLY A 117 -2.12 -7.14 1.47
C GLY A 117 -3.24 -6.73 0.51
N LEU A 118 -3.73 -5.51 0.62
CA LEU A 118 -4.76 -4.99 -0.29
C LEU A 118 -4.24 -4.85 -1.72
N VAL A 119 -3.05 -4.29 -1.89
CA VAL A 119 -2.45 -4.14 -3.22
C VAL A 119 -2.19 -5.51 -3.84
N ALA A 120 -1.70 -6.46 -3.06
CA ALA A 120 -1.48 -7.84 -3.54
C ALA A 120 -2.77 -8.49 -4.04
N ARG A 121 -3.90 -8.25 -3.36
CA ARG A 121 -5.20 -8.74 -3.83
C ARG A 121 -5.62 -8.12 -5.15
N ILE A 122 -5.38 -6.83 -5.32
CA ILE A 122 -5.68 -6.13 -6.58
C ILE A 122 -4.87 -6.73 -7.72
N LEU A 123 -3.60 -7.02 -7.47
CA LEU A 123 -2.69 -7.59 -8.47
C LEU A 123 -2.86 -9.10 -8.65
N VAL A 124 -3.60 -9.76 -7.76
CA VAL A 124 -3.78 -11.23 -7.73
C VAL A 124 -2.43 -11.94 -7.68
N ILE A 125 -1.60 -11.53 -6.74
CA ILE A 125 -0.33 -12.19 -6.47
C ILE A 125 -0.61 -13.32 -5.48
N ILE A 126 -0.35 -14.52 -5.93
CA ILE A 126 -0.55 -15.74 -5.14
C ILE A 126 0.79 -16.23 -4.61
#